data_4062c671676abc55b44bfe209d05ea10
#
_entry.id   4062c671676abc55b44bfe209d05ea10
#
_cell.length_a   1.000
_cell.length_b   1.000
_cell.length_c   1.000
_cell.angle_alpha   90.00
_cell.angle_beta   90.00
_cell.angle_gamma   90.00
#
_symmetry.space_group_name_H-M   'P 1'
#
loop_
_entity.id
_entity.type
_entity.pdbx_description
1 polymer ?
#
loop_
_entity_poly.entity_id
_entity_poly.type
_entity_poly.pdbx_seq_one_letter_code
_entity_poly.pdbx_strand_id
1 'polypeptide(L)'
;EALQMNGFEKRAQEKKKEILQAAFDLMNTDIGTAGVTMDKVAESAQVSKATIFKYFGSKEGLIYEVFFTFMNDLGQEAKALIAENLPFEETLIAMSENKIRYLNRVNKQFYIDLMTYYTKKEKKEFSDAMDAYTQESFSIMLDLFHRGRKEGKVDLKYSDEFLILYFQAMVEGISKPEIYAKLLPYTAEWTEVLIKGIAPKRK
;
A
#
# COMPACT_ATOMS: atom_id res chain seq x y z
N GLU A 1 27.11 -5.60 -9.73
CA GLU A 1 26.93 -6.59 -10.83
C GLU A 1 25.51 -7.10 -10.77
N ALA A 2 24.64 -6.59 -11.66
CA ALA A 2 23.29 -7.12 -11.83
C ALA A 2 23.44 -8.52 -12.45
N LEU A 3 23.13 -9.57 -11.68
CA LEU A 3 23.05 -10.92 -12.17
C LEU A 3 22.03 -10.95 -13.33
N GLN A 4 22.51 -11.18 -14.55
CA GLN A 4 21.66 -11.38 -15.72
C GLN A 4 20.81 -12.61 -15.50
N MET A 5 19.49 -12.41 -15.24
CA MET A 5 18.53 -13.50 -15.12
C MET A 5 18.58 -14.36 -16.38
N ASN A 6 18.71 -15.68 -16.21
CA ASN A 6 18.67 -16.61 -17.33
C ASN A 6 17.26 -16.63 -17.96
N GLY A 7 17.18 -17.09 -19.23
CA GLY A 7 15.90 -17.08 -19.97
C GLY A 7 14.79 -17.93 -19.35
N PHE A 8 15.13 -18.88 -18.47
CA PHE A 8 14.15 -19.67 -17.71
C PHE A 8 13.57 -18.88 -16.56
N GLU A 9 14.41 -18.17 -15.80
CA GLU A 9 13.98 -17.31 -14.70
C GLU A 9 13.09 -16.16 -15.20
N LYS A 10 13.45 -15.56 -16.34
CA LYS A 10 12.64 -14.51 -16.96
C LYS A 10 11.24 -15.03 -17.31
N ARG A 11 11.13 -16.18 -17.96
CA ARG A 11 9.83 -16.81 -18.29
C ARG A 11 9.01 -17.18 -17.06
N ALA A 12 9.66 -17.65 -15.99
CA ALA A 12 8.99 -17.94 -14.73
C ALA A 12 8.42 -16.68 -14.07
N GLN A 13 9.16 -15.59 -14.10
CA GLN A 13 8.72 -14.28 -13.60
C GLN A 13 7.56 -13.70 -14.41
N GLU A 14 7.64 -13.78 -15.74
CA GLU A 14 6.54 -13.35 -16.63
C GLU A 14 5.28 -14.15 -16.34
N LYS A 15 5.42 -15.47 -16.19
CA LYS A 15 4.28 -16.34 -15.86
C LYS A 15 3.67 -16.03 -14.49
N LYS A 16 4.50 -15.75 -13.47
CA LYS A 16 4.03 -15.32 -12.15
C LYS A 16 3.24 -14.02 -12.27
N LYS A 17 3.70 -13.05 -13.06
CA LYS A 17 3.00 -11.77 -13.29
C LYS A 17 1.63 -11.97 -13.96
N GLU A 18 1.56 -12.82 -14.99
CA GLU A 18 0.28 -13.11 -15.68
C GLU A 18 -0.75 -13.69 -14.71
N ILE A 19 -0.33 -14.62 -13.84
CA ILE A 19 -1.22 -15.22 -12.83
C ILE A 19 -1.68 -14.16 -11.81
N LEU A 20 -0.77 -13.30 -11.34
CA LEU A 20 -1.10 -12.21 -10.40
C LEU A 20 -2.06 -11.22 -11.03
N GLN A 21 -1.87 -10.84 -12.30
CA GLN A 21 -2.77 -9.94 -13.01
C GLN A 21 -4.18 -10.57 -13.17
N ALA A 22 -4.26 -11.83 -13.57
CA ALA A 22 -5.53 -12.53 -13.67
C ALA A 22 -6.28 -12.61 -12.33
N ALA A 23 -5.55 -12.87 -11.24
CA ALA A 23 -6.12 -12.87 -9.90
C ALA A 23 -6.55 -11.46 -9.45
N PHE A 24 -5.75 -10.42 -9.73
CA PHE A 24 -6.10 -9.03 -9.46
C PHE A 24 -7.40 -8.64 -10.18
N ASP A 25 -7.55 -8.96 -11.46
CA ASP A 25 -8.74 -8.62 -12.25
C ASP A 25 -10.00 -9.27 -11.66
N LEU A 26 -9.90 -10.53 -11.19
CA LEU A 26 -10.99 -11.23 -10.51
C LEU A 26 -11.33 -10.65 -9.13
N MET A 27 -10.32 -10.13 -8.42
CA MET A 27 -10.49 -9.49 -7.12
C MET A 27 -11.02 -8.05 -7.25
N ASN A 28 -10.69 -7.37 -8.36
CA ASN A 28 -11.07 -5.98 -8.60
C ASN A 28 -12.50 -5.84 -9.13
N THR A 29 -13.43 -6.48 -8.45
CA THR A 29 -14.87 -6.51 -8.78
C THR A 29 -15.70 -6.23 -7.53
N ASP A 30 -17.00 -6.06 -7.68
CA ASP A 30 -17.94 -5.86 -6.55
C ASP A 30 -18.02 -7.07 -5.61
N ILE A 31 -17.54 -8.25 -6.07
CA ILE A 31 -17.54 -9.48 -5.28
C ILE A 31 -16.20 -9.64 -4.51
N GLY A 32 -15.14 -9.00 -4.98
CA GLY A 32 -13.83 -9.03 -4.34
C GLY A 32 -13.20 -10.44 -4.31
N THR A 33 -12.49 -10.73 -3.22
CA THR A 33 -11.81 -12.03 -3.01
C THR A 33 -12.74 -13.24 -2.99
N ALA A 34 -14.03 -13.05 -2.67
CA ALA A 34 -15.04 -14.11 -2.70
C ALA A 34 -15.27 -14.64 -4.12
N GLY A 35 -15.08 -13.81 -5.16
CA GLY A 35 -15.21 -14.21 -6.57
C GLY A 35 -14.04 -15.03 -7.11
N VAL A 36 -12.92 -15.11 -6.41
CA VAL A 36 -11.70 -15.80 -6.85
C VAL A 36 -11.80 -17.30 -6.62
N THR A 37 -11.60 -18.09 -7.69
CA THR A 37 -11.38 -19.53 -7.60
C THR A 37 -10.13 -19.90 -8.40
N MET A 38 -9.44 -20.98 -8.02
CA MET A 38 -8.24 -21.43 -8.74
C MET A 38 -8.55 -21.84 -10.19
N ASP A 39 -9.78 -22.27 -10.49
CA ASP A 39 -10.23 -22.57 -11.85
C ASP A 39 -10.34 -21.31 -12.70
N LYS A 40 -10.99 -20.26 -12.19
CA LYS A 40 -11.12 -18.98 -12.90
C LYS A 40 -9.77 -18.32 -13.14
N VAL A 41 -8.86 -18.38 -12.17
CA VAL A 41 -7.50 -17.83 -12.34
C VAL A 41 -6.74 -18.64 -13.39
N ALA A 42 -6.82 -19.97 -13.36
CA ALA A 42 -6.16 -20.84 -14.30
C ALA A 42 -6.65 -20.59 -15.75
N GLU A 43 -7.96 -20.43 -15.92
CA GLU A 43 -8.60 -20.10 -17.21
C GLU A 43 -8.13 -18.71 -17.70
N SER A 44 -8.23 -17.69 -16.86
CA SER A 44 -7.87 -16.31 -17.20
C SER A 44 -6.39 -16.15 -17.52
N ALA A 45 -5.49 -16.80 -16.76
CA ALA A 45 -4.05 -16.76 -16.96
C ALA A 45 -3.54 -17.79 -18.00
N GLN A 46 -4.43 -18.61 -18.57
CA GLN A 46 -4.11 -19.69 -19.51
C GLN A 46 -3.02 -20.65 -18.99
N VAL A 47 -3.14 -21.06 -17.74
CA VAL A 47 -2.23 -21.98 -17.05
C VAL A 47 -2.98 -23.13 -16.39
N SER A 48 -2.26 -24.20 -16.00
CA SER A 48 -2.85 -25.24 -15.16
C SER A 48 -2.96 -24.78 -13.69
N LYS A 49 -3.96 -25.30 -12.95
CA LYS A 49 -4.04 -25.11 -11.49
C LYS A 49 -2.76 -25.55 -10.78
N ALA A 50 -2.12 -26.62 -11.24
CA ALA A 50 -0.85 -27.09 -10.68
C ALA A 50 0.27 -26.04 -10.81
N THR A 51 0.27 -25.25 -11.88
CA THR A 51 1.20 -24.14 -12.07
C THR A 51 0.95 -23.04 -11.02
N ILE A 52 -0.31 -22.71 -10.76
CA ILE A 52 -0.65 -21.70 -9.74
C ILE A 52 -0.22 -22.19 -8.36
N PHE A 53 -0.56 -23.43 -8.00
CA PHE A 53 -0.13 -24.01 -6.71
C PHE A 53 1.39 -24.08 -6.56
N LYS A 54 2.13 -24.32 -7.64
CA LYS A 54 3.60 -24.30 -7.63
C LYS A 54 4.15 -22.93 -7.22
N TYR A 55 3.55 -21.82 -7.69
CA TYR A 55 4.05 -20.48 -7.41
C TYR A 55 3.53 -19.89 -6.09
N PHE A 56 2.30 -20.21 -5.71
CA PHE A 56 1.59 -19.50 -4.63
C PHE A 56 1.15 -20.40 -3.48
N GLY A 57 1.30 -21.71 -3.62
CA GLY A 57 0.98 -22.72 -2.59
C GLY A 57 -0.50 -22.93 -2.33
N SER A 58 -1.30 -21.85 -2.27
CA SER A 58 -2.73 -21.91 -1.98
C SER A 58 -3.48 -20.72 -2.62
N LYS A 59 -4.82 -20.76 -2.58
CA LYS A 59 -5.67 -19.62 -2.96
C LYS A 59 -5.36 -18.40 -2.07
N GLU A 60 -5.23 -18.61 -0.79
CA GLU A 60 -4.91 -17.56 0.18
C GLU A 60 -3.53 -16.98 -0.09
N GLY A 61 -2.53 -17.80 -0.44
CA GLY A 61 -1.20 -17.35 -0.82
C GLY A 61 -1.22 -16.48 -2.08
N LEU A 62 -2.04 -16.84 -3.08
CA LEU A 62 -2.23 -16.05 -4.28
C LEU A 62 -2.89 -14.70 -3.98
N ILE A 63 -4.01 -14.68 -3.24
CA ILE A 63 -4.71 -13.45 -2.85
C ILE A 63 -3.74 -12.53 -2.09
N TYR A 64 -2.97 -13.08 -1.21
CA TYR A 64 -1.94 -12.43 -0.45
C TYR A 64 -0.91 -11.72 -1.35
N GLU A 65 -0.32 -12.46 -2.30
CA GLU A 65 0.67 -11.90 -3.20
C GLU A 65 0.09 -10.77 -4.08
N VAL A 66 -1.20 -10.84 -4.43
CA VAL A 66 -1.89 -9.74 -5.12
C VAL A 66 -1.93 -8.49 -4.24
N PHE A 67 -2.37 -8.61 -2.99
CA PHE A 67 -2.42 -7.48 -2.07
C PHE A 67 -1.04 -6.93 -1.75
N PHE A 68 -0.05 -7.81 -1.53
CA PHE A 68 1.32 -7.40 -1.28
C PHE A 68 1.92 -6.64 -2.48
N THR A 69 1.70 -7.13 -3.70
CA THR A 69 2.16 -6.45 -4.92
C THR A 69 1.53 -5.06 -5.04
N PHE A 70 0.21 -4.96 -4.83
CA PHE A 70 -0.50 -3.68 -4.87
C PHE A 70 0.05 -2.66 -3.84
N MET A 71 0.27 -3.10 -2.60
CA MET A 71 0.83 -2.25 -1.54
C MET A 71 2.28 -1.87 -1.80
N ASN A 72 3.09 -2.82 -2.30
CA ASN A 72 4.48 -2.56 -2.66
C ASN A 72 4.59 -1.52 -3.78
N ASP A 73 3.78 -1.62 -4.82
CA ASP A 73 3.76 -0.67 -5.93
C ASP A 73 3.40 0.74 -5.44
N LEU A 74 2.38 0.86 -4.58
CA LEU A 74 2.02 2.13 -3.94
C LEU A 74 3.19 2.69 -3.11
N GLY A 75 3.88 1.84 -2.35
CA GLY A 75 5.05 2.21 -1.56
C GLY A 75 6.23 2.67 -2.42
N GLN A 76 6.50 2.01 -3.54
CA GLN A 76 7.58 2.40 -4.46
C GLN A 76 7.32 3.77 -5.10
N GLU A 77 6.06 4.06 -5.50
CA GLU A 77 5.71 5.38 -6.01
C GLU A 77 5.83 6.47 -4.93
N ALA A 78 5.44 6.17 -3.68
CA ALA A 78 5.64 7.11 -2.58
C ALA A 78 7.12 7.42 -2.34
N LYS A 79 8.01 6.39 -2.40
CA LYS A 79 9.47 6.59 -2.32
C LYS A 79 10.01 7.44 -3.46
N ALA A 80 9.52 7.23 -4.69
CA ALA A 80 9.91 8.03 -5.83
C ALA A 80 9.56 9.51 -5.62
N LEU A 81 8.34 9.82 -5.15
CA LEU A 81 7.92 11.19 -4.82
C LEU A 81 8.81 11.84 -3.74
N ILE A 82 9.22 11.08 -2.72
CA ILE A 82 10.11 11.59 -1.69
C ILE A 82 11.50 11.89 -2.24
N ALA A 83 11.98 11.06 -3.18
CA ALA A 83 13.28 11.25 -3.85
C ALA A 83 13.32 12.49 -4.77
N GLU A 84 12.17 13.02 -5.20
CA GLU A 84 12.08 14.29 -5.94
C GLU A 84 12.50 15.50 -5.11
N ASN A 85 12.63 15.35 -3.78
CA ASN A 85 13.03 16.40 -2.85
C ASN A 85 12.18 17.68 -2.93
N LEU A 86 10.89 17.56 -3.22
CA LEU A 86 9.94 18.64 -3.15
C LEU A 86 9.85 19.20 -1.70
N PRO A 87 9.43 20.47 -1.51
CA PRO A 87 9.13 21.01 -0.20
C PRO A 87 8.19 20.12 0.60
N PHE A 88 8.27 20.14 1.93
CA PHE A 88 7.53 19.28 2.85
C PHE A 88 6.03 19.21 2.52
N GLU A 89 5.36 20.38 2.41
CA GLU A 89 3.92 20.44 2.14
C GLU A 89 3.58 19.88 0.76
N GLU A 90 4.37 20.18 -0.26
CA GLU A 90 4.19 19.70 -1.62
C GLU A 90 4.38 18.18 -1.70
N THR A 91 5.36 17.64 -0.95
CA THR A 91 5.58 16.19 -0.85
C THR A 91 4.36 15.48 -0.25
N LEU A 92 3.80 16.00 0.85
CA LEU A 92 2.59 15.42 1.48
C LEU A 92 1.38 15.47 0.55
N ILE A 93 1.19 16.58 -0.17
CA ILE A 93 0.11 16.73 -1.15
C ILE A 93 0.28 15.73 -2.29
N ALA A 94 1.48 15.63 -2.87
CA ALA A 94 1.78 14.69 -3.94
C ALA A 94 1.57 13.22 -3.51
N MET A 95 1.97 12.85 -2.28
CA MET A 95 1.70 11.52 -1.71
C MET A 95 0.20 11.26 -1.55
N SER A 96 -0.56 12.27 -1.10
CA SER A 96 -2.02 12.18 -0.97
C SER A 96 -2.69 11.99 -2.33
N GLU A 97 -2.32 12.78 -3.33
CA GLU A 97 -2.83 12.68 -4.69
C GLU A 97 -2.47 11.33 -5.34
N ASN A 98 -1.25 10.84 -5.11
CA ASN A 98 -0.83 9.52 -5.55
C ASN A 98 -1.70 8.42 -4.93
N LYS A 99 -1.95 8.49 -3.64
CA LYS A 99 -2.85 7.56 -2.94
C LYS A 99 -4.27 7.58 -3.55
N ILE A 100 -4.85 8.77 -3.76
CA ILE A 100 -6.17 8.91 -4.40
C ILE A 100 -6.17 8.26 -5.79
N ARG A 101 -5.14 8.53 -6.60
CA ARG A 101 -4.99 7.95 -7.93
C ARG A 101 -4.94 6.42 -7.92
N TYR A 102 -4.21 5.83 -6.95
CA TYR A 102 -4.14 4.38 -6.77
C TYR A 102 -5.50 3.78 -6.38
N LEU A 103 -6.17 4.43 -5.45
CA LEU A 103 -7.46 3.96 -4.95
C LEU A 103 -8.58 4.07 -5.99
N ASN A 104 -8.49 5.04 -6.89
CA ASN A 104 -9.44 5.17 -8.01
C ASN A 104 -9.24 4.09 -9.10
N ARG A 105 -8.14 3.30 -9.04
CA ARG A 105 -7.90 2.18 -9.96
C ARG A 105 -8.54 0.87 -9.50
N VAL A 106 -8.98 0.81 -8.24
CA VAL A 106 -9.52 -0.40 -7.65
C VAL A 106 -10.97 -0.23 -7.22
N ASN A 107 -11.72 -1.33 -7.28
CA ASN A 107 -13.07 -1.41 -6.78
C ASN A 107 -13.07 -1.24 -5.25
N LYS A 108 -14.13 -0.64 -4.73
CA LYS A 108 -14.31 -0.46 -3.28
C LYS A 108 -14.19 -1.78 -2.51
N GLN A 109 -14.73 -2.88 -3.06
CA GLN A 109 -14.65 -4.19 -2.41
C GLN A 109 -13.22 -4.71 -2.34
N PHE A 110 -12.41 -4.53 -3.40
CA PHE A 110 -10.97 -4.87 -3.36
C PHE A 110 -10.27 -4.21 -2.18
N TYR A 111 -10.54 -2.92 -1.95
CA TYR A 111 -9.91 -2.20 -0.86
C TYR A 111 -10.42 -2.65 0.52
N ILE A 112 -11.71 -2.93 0.67
CA ILE A 112 -12.28 -3.49 1.91
C ILE A 112 -11.61 -4.83 2.24
N ASP A 113 -11.46 -5.70 1.24
CA ASP A 113 -10.81 -6.99 1.39
C ASP A 113 -9.32 -6.82 1.76
N LEU A 114 -8.59 -5.93 1.08
CA LEU A 114 -7.21 -5.60 1.40
C LEU A 114 -7.06 -5.18 2.87
N MET A 115 -7.89 -4.23 3.35
CA MET A 115 -7.83 -3.78 4.74
C MET A 115 -8.22 -4.88 5.73
N THR A 116 -9.15 -5.75 5.36
CA THR A 116 -9.54 -6.89 6.17
C THR A 116 -8.38 -7.88 6.32
N TYR A 117 -7.68 -8.18 5.23
CA TYR A 117 -6.49 -9.03 5.25
C TYR A 117 -5.34 -8.38 6.05
N TYR A 118 -5.15 -7.07 5.89
CA TYR A 118 -4.15 -6.30 6.63
C TYR A 118 -4.35 -6.35 8.14
N THR A 119 -5.60 -6.27 8.61
CA THR A 119 -5.92 -6.21 10.04
C THR A 119 -6.00 -7.57 10.72
N LYS A 120 -6.27 -8.66 9.98
CA LYS A 120 -6.51 -9.99 10.56
C LYS A 120 -5.27 -10.73 11.06
N LYS A 121 -4.07 -10.38 10.63
CA LYS A 121 -2.77 -10.99 11.05
C LYS A 121 -2.77 -12.53 11.17
N GLU A 122 -3.57 -13.23 10.35
CA GLU A 122 -3.82 -14.68 10.51
C GLU A 122 -2.64 -15.57 10.09
N LYS A 123 -1.68 -15.07 9.30
CA LYS A 123 -0.49 -15.84 8.88
C LYS A 123 0.78 -15.05 9.17
N LYS A 124 1.74 -15.71 9.84
CA LYS A 124 2.99 -15.10 10.28
C LYS A 124 3.80 -14.48 9.14
N GLU A 125 3.94 -15.18 8.01
CA GLU A 125 4.71 -14.69 6.84
C GLU A 125 4.11 -13.39 6.25
N PHE A 126 2.80 -13.27 6.27
CA PHE A 126 2.10 -12.06 5.86
C PHE A 126 2.27 -10.94 6.87
N SER A 127 2.11 -11.27 8.13
CA SER A 127 2.33 -10.35 9.23
C SER A 127 3.73 -9.75 9.16
N ASP A 128 4.77 -10.56 8.96
CA ASP A 128 6.16 -10.10 8.95
C ASP A 128 6.45 -9.14 7.77
N ALA A 129 5.94 -9.45 6.57
CA ALA A 129 6.11 -8.57 5.41
C ALA A 129 5.31 -7.25 5.54
N MET A 130 4.11 -7.31 6.10
CA MET A 130 3.31 -6.12 6.35
C MET A 130 3.87 -5.29 7.51
N ASP A 131 4.41 -5.91 8.54
CA ASP A 131 5.08 -5.21 9.63
C ASP A 131 6.35 -4.51 9.11
N ALA A 132 7.14 -5.15 8.22
CA ALA A 132 8.27 -4.52 7.56
C ALA A 132 7.86 -3.31 6.70
N TYR A 133 6.81 -3.44 5.90
CA TYR A 133 6.23 -2.34 5.11
C TYR A 133 5.78 -1.17 6.01
N THR A 134 5.13 -1.49 7.13
CA THR A 134 4.65 -0.49 8.09
C THR A 134 5.83 0.24 8.74
N GLN A 135 6.87 -0.47 9.17
CA GLN A 135 8.07 0.13 9.74
C GLN A 135 8.79 1.03 8.74
N GLU A 136 8.91 0.60 7.50
CA GLU A 136 9.50 1.43 6.45
C GLU A 136 8.68 2.70 6.20
N SER A 137 7.35 2.59 6.17
CA SER A 137 6.45 3.74 6.02
C SER A 137 6.62 4.75 7.17
N PHE A 138 6.78 4.28 8.41
CA PHE A 138 7.03 5.16 9.55
C PHE A 138 8.40 5.84 9.47
N SER A 139 9.45 5.13 9.04
CA SER A 139 10.78 5.72 8.83
C SER A 139 10.72 6.84 7.79
N ILE A 140 10.05 6.60 6.68
CA ILE A 140 9.85 7.59 5.61
C ILE A 140 9.10 8.83 6.13
N MET A 141 8.04 8.63 6.91
CA MET A 141 7.29 9.74 7.49
C MET A 141 8.10 10.53 8.51
N LEU A 142 8.94 9.87 9.31
CA LEU A 142 9.82 10.55 10.24
C LEU A 142 10.84 11.45 9.53
N ASP A 143 11.47 10.94 8.48
CA ASP A 143 12.40 11.72 7.65
C ASP A 143 11.69 12.93 7.02
N LEU A 144 10.45 12.76 6.60
CA LEU A 144 9.65 13.85 6.07
C LEU A 144 9.30 14.90 7.15
N PHE A 145 8.96 14.49 8.37
CA PHE A 145 8.76 15.41 9.50
C PHE A 145 10.05 16.18 9.85
N HIS A 146 11.22 15.51 9.80
CA HIS A 146 12.52 16.19 9.99
C HIS A 146 12.77 17.24 8.90
N ARG A 147 12.42 16.94 7.64
CA ARG A 147 12.46 17.92 6.55
C ARG A 147 11.52 19.11 6.86
N GLY A 148 10.28 18.82 7.24
CA GLY A 148 9.30 19.86 7.59
C GLY A 148 9.74 20.76 8.73
N ARG A 149 10.48 20.25 9.73
CA ARG A 149 11.08 21.06 10.79
C ARG A 149 12.17 22.00 10.24
N LYS A 150 13.06 21.49 9.37
CA LYS A 150 14.09 22.32 8.74
C LYS A 150 13.50 23.44 7.89
N GLU A 151 12.35 23.20 7.28
CA GLU A 151 11.61 24.17 6.48
C GLU A 151 10.70 25.10 7.32
N GLY A 152 10.62 24.90 8.65
CA GLY A 152 9.73 25.68 9.52
C GLY A 152 8.24 25.38 9.32
N LYS A 153 7.90 24.20 8.80
CA LYS A 153 6.53 23.74 8.53
C LYS A 153 5.98 22.82 9.60
N VAL A 154 6.86 22.18 10.37
CA VAL A 154 6.52 21.34 11.52
C VAL A 154 7.00 22.03 12.80
N ASP A 155 6.11 22.20 13.77
CA ASP A 155 6.40 22.86 15.04
C ASP A 155 7.40 22.04 15.87
N LEU A 156 8.48 22.67 16.32
CA LEU A 156 9.54 22.06 17.11
C LEU A 156 9.09 21.54 18.49
N LYS A 157 7.92 21.97 18.97
CA LYS A 157 7.36 21.48 20.24
C LYS A 157 6.94 20.02 20.20
N TYR A 158 6.67 19.47 19.00
CA TYR A 158 6.29 18.07 18.84
C TYR A 158 7.54 17.20 18.76
N SER A 159 7.68 16.22 19.64
CA SER A 159 8.77 15.23 19.59
C SER A 159 8.58 14.25 18.41
N ASP A 160 9.65 13.56 18.02
CA ASP A 160 9.59 12.50 17.02
C ASP A 160 8.64 11.38 17.44
N GLU A 161 8.75 10.97 18.71
CA GLU A 161 7.88 9.97 19.31
C GLU A 161 6.40 10.36 19.18
N PHE A 162 6.05 11.61 19.55
CA PHE A 162 4.67 12.09 19.42
C PHE A 162 4.20 12.06 17.96
N LEU A 163 5.00 12.55 17.02
CA LEU A 163 4.61 12.64 15.62
C LEU A 163 4.40 11.24 15.01
N ILE A 164 5.24 10.28 15.37
CA ILE A 164 5.10 8.89 14.89
C ILE A 164 3.88 8.22 15.52
N LEU A 165 3.65 8.37 16.82
CA LEU A 165 2.45 7.83 17.49
C LEU A 165 1.17 8.45 16.94
N TYR A 166 1.17 9.76 16.71
CA TYR A 166 0.04 10.47 16.11
C TYR A 166 -0.24 9.95 14.69
N PHE A 167 0.79 9.80 13.87
CA PHE A 167 0.67 9.25 12.51
C PHE A 167 0.18 7.79 12.55
N GLN A 168 0.74 6.96 13.43
CA GLN A 168 0.31 5.58 13.62
C GLN A 168 -1.17 5.49 14.02
N ALA A 169 -1.61 6.28 15.00
CA ALA A 169 -3.00 6.29 15.43
C ALA A 169 -3.96 6.71 14.30
N MET A 170 -3.54 7.68 13.47
CA MET A 170 -4.31 8.06 12.28
C MET A 170 -4.37 6.90 11.27
N VAL A 171 -3.24 6.26 10.96
CA VAL A 171 -3.19 5.14 10.00
C VAL A 171 -4.06 3.98 10.49
N GLU A 172 -3.96 3.59 11.76
CA GLU A 172 -4.78 2.53 12.36
C GLU A 172 -6.27 2.87 12.33
N GLY A 173 -6.62 4.13 12.62
CA GLY A 173 -8.02 4.60 12.58
C GLY A 173 -8.61 4.53 11.17
N ILE A 174 -7.90 5.05 10.19
CA ILE A 174 -8.37 5.07 8.79
C ILE A 174 -8.29 3.70 8.10
N SER A 175 -7.51 2.75 8.63
CA SER A 175 -7.40 1.40 8.07
C SER A 175 -8.61 0.53 8.35
N LYS A 176 -9.53 0.97 9.23
CA LYS A 176 -10.80 0.28 9.45
C LYS A 176 -11.68 0.44 8.20
N PRO A 177 -12.15 -0.66 7.57
CA PRO A 177 -12.87 -0.61 6.30
C PRO A 177 -14.07 0.34 6.29
N GLU A 178 -14.85 0.36 7.37
CA GLU A 178 -16.02 1.20 7.52
C GLU A 178 -15.70 2.70 7.65
N ILE A 179 -14.55 3.06 8.22
CA ILE A 179 -14.07 4.44 8.32
C ILE A 179 -13.46 4.85 6.99
N TYR A 180 -12.60 4.01 6.44
CA TYR A 180 -11.89 4.30 5.21
C TYR A 180 -12.84 4.60 4.04
N ALA A 181 -13.85 3.76 3.82
CA ALA A 181 -14.81 3.96 2.74
C ALA A 181 -15.55 5.32 2.82
N LYS A 182 -15.74 5.84 4.05
CA LYS A 182 -16.36 7.15 4.27
C LYS A 182 -15.35 8.29 4.13
N LEU A 183 -14.09 8.06 4.47
CA LEU A 183 -13.04 9.07 4.46
C LEU A 183 -12.41 9.28 3.09
N LEU A 184 -12.48 8.28 2.21
CA LEU A 184 -11.87 8.33 0.88
C LEU A 184 -12.19 9.60 0.08
N PRO A 185 -13.44 10.11 0.03
CA PRO A 185 -13.76 11.36 -0.67
C PRO A 185 -13.09 12.60 -0.07
N TYR A 186 -12.64 12.53 1.16
CA TYR A 186 -12.05 13.64 1.94
C TYR A 186 -10.53 13.52 2.13
N THR A 187 -9.85 12.75 1.26
CA THR A 187 -8.39 12.51 1.43
C THR A 187 -7.59 13.80 1.34
N ALA A 188 -7.98 14.75 0.48
CA ALA A 188 -7.32 16.06 0.36
C ALA A 188 -7.47 16.88 1.63
N GLU A 189 -8.69 17.00 2.15
CA GLU A 189 -8.99 17.72 3.40
C GLU A 189 -8.30 17.08 4.59
N TRP A 190 -8.21 15.75 4.62
CA TRP A 190 -7.46 15.02 5.63
C TRP A 190 -5.98 15.42 5.64
N THR A 191 -5.36 15.50 4.47
CA THR A 191 -3.96 15.94 4.31
C THR A 191 -3.79 17.39 4.72
N GLU A 192 -4.72 18.27 4.34
CA GLU A 192 -4.72 19.68 4.75
C GLU A 192 -4.80 19.84 6.28
N VAL A 193 -5.68 19.08 6.94
CA VAL A 193 -5.81 19.10 8.40
C VAL A 193 -4.53 18.62 9.09
N LEU A 194 -3.89 17.57 8.55
CA LEU A 194 -2.60 17.10 9.06
C LEU A 194 -1.54 18.22 8.98
N ILE A 195 -1.38 18.82 7.80
CA ILE A 195 -0.40 19.91 7.58
C ILE A 195 -0.64 21.08 8.55
N LYS A 196 -1.89 21.54 8.63
CA LYS A 196 -2.25 22.67 9.51
C LYS A 196 -2.10 22.34 11.01
N GLY A 197 -2.41 21.09 11.39
CA GLY A 197 -2.36 20.64 12.79
C GLY A 197 -0.96 20.57 13.38
N ILE A 198 0.04 20.28 12.55
CA ILE A 198 1.44 20.16 12.99
C ILE A 198 2.27 21.41 12.70
N ALA A 199 1.70 22.41 12.01
CA ALA A 199 2.38 23.65 11.68
C ALA A 199 2.63 24.51 12.93
N PRO A 200 3.72 25.32 12.95
CA PRO A 200 3.92 26.32 13.99
C PRO A 200 2.77 27.33 14.03
N LYS A 201 2.40 27.80 15.23
CA LYS A 201 1.44 28.91 15.35
C LYS A 201 2.02 30.15 14.68
N ARG A 202 1.26 30.73 13.74
CA ARG A 202 1.61 32.04 13.20
C ARG A 202 1.59 33.05 14.39
N LYS A 203 2.72 33.74 14.58
CA LYS A 203 2.78 34.90 15.51
C LYS A 203 1.94 36.05 14.99
#